data_d5a91d1186f473fb8bcd3baa862b51b1
#
_entry.id   d5a91d1186f473fb8bcd3baa862b51b1
#
_cell.length_a   1.000
_cell.length_b   1.000
_cell.length_c   1.000
_cell.angle_alpha   90.00
_cell.angle_beta   90.00
_cell.angle_gamma   90.00
#
_symmetry.space_group_name_H-M   'P 1'
#
loop_
_entity.id
_entity.type
_entity.pdbx_description
1 polymer ?
#
loop_
_entity_poly.entity_id
_entity_poly.type
_entity_poly.pdbx_seq_one_letter_code
_entity_poly.pdbx_strand_id
1 'polypeptide(L)'
;MSTVRFATIFISYLFYCTLCEVITEEMVDKNRKACMKISKDPFFDIDIVVGKPWRIYYTWNMRLDTKCLDLIFRNATQKIIKRVWSDMNEYLEQQPYWEAATLQLTMSSAQHELLLFADQGAAGTFLAVPNIVRDSNLKPMRKGVPLLKFQMKLVRGGKYLLFMDCHMGGASLAARPGYETYRTEIATEAEALDLGDGYPACINEKNNDEQFFLN
;
A
#
# COMPACT_ATOMS: atom_id res chain seq x y z
N MET A 1 -11.31 25.67 -1.98
CA MET A 1 -10.12 25.83 -1.12
C MET A 1 -10.00 24.75 -0.04
N SER A 2 -10.72 23.63 -0.11
CA SER A 2 -10.76 22.60 0.94
C SER A 2 -9.90 21.37 0.67
N THR A 3 -9.48 21.14 -0.55
CA THR A 3 -8.75 19.92 -0.98
C THR A 3 -7.30 19.84 -0.53
N VAL A 4 -6.64 20.95 -0.29
CA VAL A 4 -5.19 20.99 0.04
C VAL A 4 -4.88 20.43 1.43
N ARG A 5 -5.79 20.55 2.39
CA ARG A 5 -5.55 20.05 3.77
C ARG A 5 -5.65 18.55 3.94
N PHE A 6 -6.40 17.87 3.08
CA PHE A 6 -6.56 16.41 3.14
C PHE A 6 -5.36 15.65 2.59
N ALA A 7 -4.73 16.17 1.54
CA ALA A 7 -3.52 15.56 0.98
C ALA A 7 -2.40 15.50 2.01
N THR A 8 -2.26 16.52 2.87
CA THR A 8 -1.19 16.60 3.86
C THR A 8 -1.32 15.57 4.98
N ILE A 9 -2.54 15.25 5.40
CA ILE A 9 -2.79 14.23 6.45
C ILE A 9 -2.52 12.84 5.90
N PHE A 10 -2.84 12.61 4.63
CA PHE A 10 -2.71 11.32 3.97
C PHE A 10 -1.26 10.95 3.65
N ILE A 11 -0.46 11.95 3.24
CA ILE A 11 0.98 11.77 2.94
C ILE A 11 1.77 11.44 4.20
N SER A 12 1.41 12.03 5.35
CA SER A 12 2.00 11.64 6.64
C SER A 12 1.56 10.24 7.09
N TYR A 13 0.50 9.72 6.53
CA TYR A 13 -0.07 8.43 6.92
C TYR A 13 0.68 7.24 6.36
N LEU A 14 1.05 7.30 5.10
CA LEU A 14 1.74 6.19 4.45
C LEU A 14 3.26 6.40 4.39
N PHE A 15 3.70 7.67 4.29
CA PHE A 15 5.12 7.97 4.09
C PHE A 15 5.43 9.39 4.60
N TYR A 16 6.46 9.55 5.38
CA TYR A 16 7.06 10.84 5.72
C TYR A 16 7.60 11.48 4.42
N CYS A 17 6.74 12.12 3.67
CA CYS A 17 7.15 12.85 2.48
C CYS A 17 7.32 14.33 2.84
N THR A 18 8.54 14.83 2.73
CA THR A 18 8.91 16.22 3.01
C THR A 18 8.48 17.21 1.91
N LEU A 19 7.88 16.74 0.83
CA LEU A 19 7.37 17.56 -0.27
C LEU A 19 5.87 17.35 -0.42
N CYS A 20 5.10 18.37 -0.09
CA CYS A 20 3.67 18.42 -0.34
C CYS A 20 3.45 18.74 -1.84
N GLU A 21 3.56 17.73 -2.70
CA GLU A 21 3.12 17.89 -4.10
C GLU A 21 1.60 18.01 -4.13
N VAL A 22 1.12 19.06 -4.78
CA VAL A 22 -0.32 19.25 -5.02
C VAL A 22 -0.77 18.17 -6.00
N ILE A 23 -1.64 17.27 -5.57
CA ILE A 23 -2.21 16.27 -6.45
C ILE A 23 -3.09 16.98 -7.48
N THR A 24 -2.68 16.93 -8.75
CA THR A 24 -3.44 17.47 -9.87
C THR A 24 -4.44 16.45 -10.40
N GLU A 25 -5.48 16.92 -11.09
CA GLU A 25 -6.43 16.02 -11.76
C GLU A 25 -5.73 15.10 -12.76
N GLU A 26 -4.69 15.58 -13.42
CA GLU A 26 -3.89 14.79 -14.35
C GLU A 26 -3.15 13.64 -13.62
N MET A 27 -2.60 13.89 -12.44
CA MET A 27 -1.98 12.84 -11.63
C MET A 27 -2.99 11.78 -11.19
N VAL A 28 -4.19 12.20 -10.76
CA VAL A 28 -5.25 11.26 -10.37
C VAL A 28 -5.68 10.40 -11.56
N ASP A 29 -5.82 10.98 -12.76
CA ASP A 29 -6.16 10.23 -13.97
C ASP A 29 -5.05 9.25 -14.39
N LYS A 30 -3.77 9.67 -14.30
CA LYS A 30 -2.62 8.80 -14.53
C LYS A 30 -2.61 7.63 -13.56
N ASN A 31 -2.81 7.87 -12.27
CA ASN A 31 -2.83 6.85 -11.23
C ASN A 31 -3.98 5.86 -11.44
N ARG A 32 -5.16 6.37 -11.80
CA ARG A 32 -6.31 5.53 -12.14
C ARG A 32 -6.02 4.62 -13.34
N LYS A 33 -5.39 5.15 -14.39
CA LYS A 33 -4.98 4.34 -15.56
C LYS A 33 -3.96 3.26 -15.20
N ALA A 34 -2.99 3.57 -14.34
CA ALA A 34 -2.03 2.59 -13.84
C ALA A 34 -2.72 1.47 -13.04
N CYS A 35 -3.64 1.81 -12.14
CA CYS A 35 -4.45 0.82 -11.42
C CYS A 35 -5.29 -0.05 -12.37
N MET A 36 -5.93 0.54 -13.36
CA MET A 36 -6.68 -0.21 -14.38
C MET A 36 -5.78 -1.14 -15.21
N LYS A 37 -4.54 -0.74 -15.50
CA LYS A 37 -3.55 -1.60 -16.17
C LYS A 37 -3.23 -2.83 -15.33
N ILE A 38 -2.99 -2.65 -14.03
CA ILE A 38 -2.69 -3.74 -13.10
C ILE A 38 -3.89 -4.69 -12.97
N SER A 39 -5.11 -4.16 -12.97
CA SER A 39 -6.34 -4.94 -12.81
C SER A 39 -6.77 -5.76 -14.04
N LYS A 40 -6.17 -5.54 -15.22
CA LYS A 40 -6.55 -6.25 -16.45
C LYS A 40 -6.23 -7.75 -16.46
N ASP A 41 -5.20 -8.14 -15.70
CA ASP A 41 -4.80 -9.55 -15.55
C ASP A 41 -4.53 -9.79 -14.07
N PRO A 42 -5.61 -9.86 -13.25
CA PRO A 42 -5.48 -9.95 -11.82
C PRO A 42 -5.13 -11.39 -11.42
N PHE A 43 -3.95 -11.55 -10.83
CA PHE A 43 -3.65 -12.74 -10.05
C PHE A 43 -3.51 -12.32 -8.59
N PHE A 44 -4.47 -12.70 -7.78
CA PHE A 44 -4.49 -12.43 -6.35
C PHE A 44 -5.10 -13.61 -5.61
N ASP A 45 -4.35 -14.11 -4.64
CA ASP A 45 -4.76 -15.19 -3.75
C ASP A 45 -4.52 -14.75 -2.31
N ILE A 46 -5.59 -14.67 -1.54
CA ILE A 46 -5.58 -14.21 -0.16
C ILE A 46 -4.73 -15.12 0.73
N ASP A 47 -4.76 -16.43 0.48
CA ASP A 47 -4.04 -17.44 1.28
C ASP A 47 -2.52 -17.31 1.08
N ILE A 48 -2.10 -16.86 -0.10
CA ILE A 48 -0.69 -16.55 -0.36
C ILE A 48 -0.29 -15.25 0.36
N VAL A 49 -1.18 -14.27 0.42
CA VAL A 49 -0.86 -12.94 0.94
C VAL A 49 -0.81 -12.90 2.46
N VAL A 50 -1.70 -13.63 3.14
CA VAL A 50 -1.85 -13.62 4.60
C VAL A 50 -0.70 -14.35 5.31
N GLY A 51 -0.42 -13.95 6.54
CA GLY A 51 0.41 -14.66 7.52
C GLY A 51 1.80 -14.09 7.65
N LYS A 52 2.70 -14.34 6.71
CA LYS A 52 4.08 -13.86 6.77
C LYS A 52 4.19 -12.42 6.27
N PRO A 53 5.11 -11.60 6.80
CA PRO A 53 5.32 -10.24 6.33
C PRO A 53 5.79 -10.20 4.87
N TRP A 54 5.45 -9.12 4.18
CA TRP A 54 5.94 -8.76 2.86
C TRP A 54 6.83 -7.54 2.99
N ARG A 55 8.12 -7.67 2.74
CA ARG A 55 9.08 -6.57 2.79
C ARG A 55 9.10 -5.83 1.47
N ILE A 56 9.00 -4.49 1.52
CA ILE A 56 9.07 -3.63 0.35
C ILE A 56 10.54 -3.49 -0.07
N TYR A 57 10.81 -3.78 -1.34
CA TYR A 57 12.15 -3.67 -1.95
C TYR A 57 12.21 -2.67 -3.10
N TYR A 58 11.06 -2.28 -3.66
CA TYR A 58 11.00 -1.29 -4.72
C TYR A 58 9.72 -0.46 -4.59
N THR A 59 9.79 0.83 -4.97
CA THR A 59 8.67 1.75 -4.83
C THR A 59 8.56 2.68 -6.03
N TRP A 60 7.33 3.13 -6.35
CA TRP A 60 7.03 4.15 -7.34
C TRP A 60 6.28 5.30 -6.67
N ASN A 61 6.57 6.54 -7.13
CA ASN A 61 6.00 7.78 -6.61
C ASN A 61 6.19 7.98 -5.10
N MET A 62 7.17 7.30 -4.50
CA MET A 62 7.55 7.46 -3.11
C MET A 62 8.96 6.94 -2.88
N ARG A 63 9.64 7.46 -1.86
CA ARG A 63 10.98 7.01 -1.48
C ARG A 63 10.98 6.48 -0.05
N LEU A 64 11.45 5.27 0.12
CA LEU A 64 11.67 4.65 1.43
C LEU A 64 13.16 4.63 1.80
N ASP A 65 14.04 4.91 0.84
CA ASP A 65 15.49 4.93 0.97
C ASP A 65 16.04 3.68 1.70
N THR A 66 16.70 3.88 2.82
CA THR A 66 17.29 2.80 3.63
C THR A 66 16.30 2.08 4.53
N LYS A 67 15.08 2.60 4.70
CA LYS A 67 14.09 2.02 5.60
C LYS A 67 13.50 0.74 5.02
N CYS A 68 13.52 -0.32 5.81
CA CYS A 68 12.82 -1.56 5.50
C CYS A 68 11.41 -1.50 6.09
N LEU A 69 10.41 -1.55 5.24
CA LEU A 69 9.00 -1.55 5.63
C LEU A 69 8.39 -2.90 5.30
N ASP A 70 7.75 -3.49 6.29
CA ASP A 70 7.04 -4.75 6.14
C ASP A 70 5.53 -4.52 6.17
N LEU A 71 4.83 -5.07 5.17
CA LEU A 71 3.37 -5.15 5.09
C LEU A 71 2.93 -6.47 5.69
N ILE A 72 2.07 -6.44 6.68
CA ILE A 72 1.57 -7.63 7.36
C ILE A 72 0.05 -7.71 7.15
N PHE A 73 -0.36 -8.71 6.38
CA PHE A 73 -1.77 -8.99 6.12
C PHE A 73 -2.27 -10.09 7.04
N ARG A 74 -3.45 -9.89 7.62
CA ARG A 74 -4.18 -10.86 8.44
C ARG A 74 -5.63 -10.88 8.01
N ASN A 75 -6.31 -11.99 8.25
CA ASN A 75 -7.75 -12.04 8.07
C ASN A 75 -8.44 -11.06 9.04
N ALA A 76 -9.42 -10.32 8.54
CA ALA A 76 -10.23 -9.44 9.38
C ALA A 76 -11.07 -10.28 10.35
N THR A 77 -10.96 -9.98 11.65
CA THR A 77 -11.79 -10.62 12.67
C THR A 77 -12.88 -9.67 13.12
N GLN A 78 -14.00 -10.20 13.64
CA GLN A 78 -15.09 -9.37 14.18
C GLN A 78 -14.60 -8.39 15.26
N LYS A 79 -13.61 -8.77 16.05
CA LYS A 79 -12.99 -7.90 17.05
C LYS A 79 -12.30 -6.69 16.40
N ILE A 80 -11.55 -6.92 15.31
CA ILE A 80 -10.86 -5.86 14.57
C ILE A 80 -11.88 -4.95 13.88
N ILE A 81 -12.86 -5.53 13.21
CA ILE A 81 -13.93 -4.79 12.52
C ILE A 81 -14.66 -3.86 13.47
N LYS A 82 -15.13 -4.38 14.62
CA LYS A 82 -15.81 -3.58 15.65
C LYS A 82 -14.95 -2.44 16.19
N ARG A 83 -13.65 -2.70 16.38
CA ARG A 83 -12.71 -1.67 16.84
C ARG A 83 -12.55 -0.56 15.80
N VAL A 84 -12.21 -0.91 14.54
CA VAL A 84 -12.03 0.10 13.48
C VAL A 84 -13.34 0.85 13.21
N TRP A 85 -14.49 0.16 13.28
CA TRP A 85 -15.78 0.80 13.21
C TRP A 85 -15.95 1.83 14.34
N SER A 86 -15.67 1.46 15.59
CA SER A 86 -15.78 2.35 16.75
C SER A 86 -14.88 3.59 16.61
N ASP A 87 -13.67 3.40 16.06
CA ASP A 87 -12.69 4.47 15.91
C ASP A 87 -13.05 5.42 14.75
N MET A 88 -13.61 4.89 13.63
CA MET A 88 -13.65 5.61 12.37
C MET A 88 -15.04 5.95 11.81
N ASN A 89 -16.13 5.32 12.30
CA ASN A 89 -17.45 5.43 11.67
C ASN A 89 -17.97 6.88 11.51
N GLU A 90 -17.68 7.75 12.48
CA GLU A 90 -18.14 9.15 12.44
C GLU A 90 -17.34 10.03 11.47
N TYR A 91 -16.15 9.58 11.08
CA TYR A 91 -15.20 10.36 10.29
C TYR A 91 -15.23 10.02 8.80
N LEU A 92 -15.79 8.87 8.43
CA LEU A 92 -15.83 8.45 7.02
C LEU A 92 -16.85 9.27 6.21
N GLU A 93 -16.46 9.65 4.99
CA GLU A 93 -17.37 10.27 4.01
C GLU A 93 -18.47 9.30 3.58
N GLN A 94 -18.09 8.04 3.39
CA GLN A 94 -18.97 6.94 3.01
C GLN A 94 -18.74 5.75 3.92
N GLN A 95 -19.82 5.08 4.31
CA GLN A 95 -19.73 3.86 5.11
C GLN A 95 -19.50 2.66 4.20
N PRO A 96 -18.46 1.85 4.48
CA PRO A 96 -18.31 0.57 3.80
C PRO A 96 -19.33 -0.43 4.35
N TYR A 97 -19.54 -1.54 3.63
CA TYR A 97 -20.24 -2.68 4.19
C TYR A 97 -19.33 -3.41 5.16
N TRP A 98 -19.41 -3.07 6.44
CA TRP A 98 -18.45 -3.48 7.48
C TRP A 98 -18.30 -5.00 7.62
N GLU A 99 -19.37 -5.76 7.37
CA GLU A 99 -19.35 -7.22 7.44
C GLU A 99 -18.57 -7.87 6.30
N ALA A 100 -18.33 -7.14 5.20
CA ALA A 100 -17.54 -7.60 4.06
C ALA A 100 -16.04 -7.34 4.21
N ALA A 101 -15.58 -6.87 5.36
CA ALA A 101 -14.14 -6.71 5.61
C ALA A 101 -13.44 -8.07 5.54
N THR A 102 -12.40 -8.14 4.71
CA THR A 102 -11.67 -9.38 4.44
C THR A 102 -10.29 -9.42 5.09
N LEU A 103 -9.55 -8.32 5.03
CA LEU A 103 -8.17 -8.24 5.50
C LEU A 103 -7.93 -7.06 6.43
N GLN A 104 -7.01 -7.24 7.35
CA GLN A 104 -6.32 -6.19 8.08
C GLN A 104 -4.91 -6.09 7.52
N LEU A 105 -4.49 -4.89 7.13
CA LEU A 105 -3.10 -4.58 6.82
C LEU A 105 -2.51 -3.75 7.95
N THR A 106 -1.33 -4.15 8.44
CA THR A 106 -0.51 -3.36 9.35
C THR A 106 0.88 -3.16 8.77
N MET A 107 1.47 -1.99 9.00
CA MET A 107 2.84 -1.67 8.57
C MET A 107 3.76 -1.66 9.78
N SER A 108 4.88 -2.38 9.71
CA SER A 108 5.74 -2.65 10.87
C SER A 108 6.43 -1.44 11.48
N SER A 109 6.64 -0.36 10.70
CA SER A 109 7.41 0.79 11.18
C SER A 109 6.58 1.90 11.83
N ALA A 110 5.25 1.89 11.68
CA ALA A 110 4.43 3.04 12.00
C ALA A 110 3.10 2.71 12.68
N GLN A 111 2.86 1.52 13.14
CA GLN A 111 1.56 1.10 13.73
C GLN A 111 0.33 1.43 12.84
N HIS A 112 0.55 1.75 11.57
CA HIS A 112 -0.54 2.08 10.65
C HIS A 112 -1.39 0.87 10.36
N GLU A 113 -2.69 1.06 10.48
CA GLU A 113 -3.68 0.00 10.31
C GLU A 113 -4.69 0.40 9.22
N LEU A 114 -4.89 -0.51 8.27
CA LEU A 114 -5.96 -0.42 7.28
C LEU A 114 -6.88 -1.63 7.41
N LEU A 115 -8.18 -1.41 7.37
CA LEU A 115 -9.17 -2.48 7.21
C LEU A 115 -9.61 -2.52 5.75
N LEU A 116 -9.41 -3.67 5.11
CA LEU A 116 -9.58 -3.84 3.66
C LEU A 116 -10.86 -4.63 3.36
N PHE A 117 -11.60 -4.14 2.37
CA PHE A 117 -12.86 -4.70 1.88
C PHE A 117 -12.66 -5.08 0.43
N ALA A 118 -12.81 -6.36 0.09
CA ALA A 118 -12.69 -6.79 -1.28
C ALA A 118 -13.77 -6.13 -2.16
N ASP A 119 -13.34 -5.52 -3.25
CA ASP A 119 -14.26 -4.94 -4.24
C ASP A 119 -14.86 -6.07 -5.09
N GLN A 120 -16.20 -6.15 -5.08
CA GLN A 120 -16.90 -7.23 -5.80
C GLN A 120 -16.70 -7.05 -7.30
N GLY A 121 -16.05 -8.02 -7.93
CA GLY A 121 -15.90 -8.10 -9.38
C GLY A 121 -14.48 -7.91 -9.92
N ALA A 122 -13.50 -7.54 -9.10
CA ALA A 122 -12.12 -7.41 -9.54
C ALA A 122 -11.15 -8.02 -8.52
N ALA A 123 -10.54 -9.16 -8.86
CA ALA A 123 -9.54 -9.78 -8.00
C ALA A 123 -8.40 -8.79 -7.65
N GLY A 124 -8.02 -8.77 -6.37
CA GLY A 124 -6.97 -7.89 -5.89
C GLY A 124 -7.35 -6.42 -5.74
N THR A 125 -8.60 -6.02 -6.03
CA THR A 125 -9.09 -4.67 -5.78
C THR A 125 -9.73 -4.58 -4.40
N PHE A 126 -9.33 -3.56 -3.64
CA PHE A 126 -9.82 -3.35 -2.28
C PHE A 126 -10.19 -1.89 -2.04
N LEU A 127 -11.28 -1.68 -1.34
CA LEU A 127 -11.51 -0.44 -0.60
C LEU A 127 -10.89 -0.58 0.79
N ALA A 128 -10.45 0.51 1.39
CA ALA A 128 -9.84 0.47 2.70
C ALA A 128 -10.29 1.63 3.60
N VAL A 129 -10.44 1.31 4.87
CA VAL A 129 -10.62 2.29 5.94
C VAL A 129 -9.31 2.41 6.70
N PRO A 130 -8.67 3.60 6.69
CA PRO A 130 -7.50 3.86 7.53
C PRO A 130 -7.94 4.10 8.98
N ASN A 131 -7.24 3.52 9.95
CA ASN A 131 -7.53 3.77 11.36
C ASN A 131 -6.74 4.98 11.89
N ILE A 132 -7.07 6.18 11.41
CA ILE A 132 -6.38 7.44 11.71
C ILE A 132 -6.40 7.75 13.21
N VAL A 133 -7.52 7.53 13.86
CA VAL A 133 -7.68 7.82 15.29
C VAL A 133 -6.69 7.04 16.14
N ARG A 134 -6.49 5.76 15.81
CA ARG A 134 -5.52 4.91 16.51
C ARG A 134 -4.08 5.28 16.18
N ASP A 135 -3.80 5.51 14.90
CA ASP A 135 -2.43 5.64 14.41
C ASP A 135 -1.79 6.98 14.80
N SER A 136 -2.57 8.04 14.83
CA SER A 136 -2.06 9.39 15.12
C SER A 136 -2.55 9.98 16.43
N ASN A 137 -3.51 9.33 17.12
CA ASN A 137 -4.27 9.90 18.24
C ASN A 137 -4.98 11.23 17.88
N LEU A 138 -5.12 11.51 16.58
CA LEU A 138 -5.81 12.70 16.09
C LEU A 138 -7.23 12.33 15.70
N LYS A 139 -8.18 13.20 16.04
CA LYS A 139 -9.55 13.06 15.57
C LYS A 139 -9.71 13.79 14.24
N PRO A 140 -9.95 13.06 13.14
CA PRO A 140 -10.21 13.68 11.85
C PRO A 140 -11.47 14.55 11.88
N MET A 141 -11.69 15.30 10.83
CA MET A 141 -12.96 16.00 10.63
C MET A 141 -14.08 14.98 10.36
N ARG A 142 -15.23 15.16 10.98
CA ARG A 142 -16.41 14.30 10.75
C ARG A 142 -16.76 14.27 9.27
N LYS A 143 -17.04 13.08 8.74
CA LYS A 143 -17.36 12.85 7.33
C LYS A 143 -16.31 13.45 6.36
N GLY A 144 -15.05 13.44 6.75
CA GLY A 144 -13.98 14.02 5.98
C GLY A 144 -12.89 13.02 5.58
N VAL A 145 -13.06 11.72 5.88
CA VAL A 145 -12.11 10.67 5.53
C VAL A 145 -12.67 9.83 4.40
N PRO A 146 -12.09 9.87 3.21
CA PRO A 146 -12.54 9.04 2.10
C PRO A 146 -12.13 7.59 2.29
N LEU A 147 -12.83 6.68 1.64
CA LEU A 147 -12.36 5.32 1.45
C LEU A 147 -11.19 5.33 0.46
N LEU A 148 -10.15 4.57 0.78
CA LEU A 148 -8.99 4.40 -0.08
C LEU A 148 -9.24 3.26 -1.05
N LYS A 149 -8.71 3.38 -2.27
CA LYS A 149 -8.77 2.29 -3.25
C LYS A 149 -7.38 1.76 -3.51
N PHE A 150 -7.18 0.46 -3.27
CA PHE A 150 -5.95 -0.24 -3.53
C PHE A 150 -6.12 -1.30 -4.61
N GLN A 151 -5.06 -1.49 -5.39
CA GLN A 151 -4.91 -2.62 -6.28
C GLN A 151 -3.72 -3.45 -5.84
N MET A 152 -3.95 -4.75 -5.66
CA MET A 152 -2.92 -5.73 -5.34
C MET A 152 -2.82 -6.76 -6.45
N LYS A 153 -1.59 -7.21 -6.74
CA LYS A 153 -1.34 -8.28 -7.71
C LYS A 153 -0.16 -9.11 -7.24
N LEU A 154 -0.32 -10.43 -7.30
CA LEU A 154 0.78 -11.35 -7.15
C LEU A 154 1.50 -11.52 -8.50
N VAL A 155 2.81 -11.42 -8.48
CA VAL A 155 3.66 -11.50 -9.67
C VAL A 155 4.59 -12.72 -9.54
N ARG A 156 4.99 -13.30 -10.67
CA ARG A 156 5.81 -14.52 -10.71
C ARG A 156 5.31 -15.65 -9.81
N GLY A 157 4.06 -16.03 -10.00
CA GLY A 157 3.49 -17.15 -9.25
C GLY A 157 3.42 -16.92 -7.75
N GLY A 158 3.32 -15.67 -7.29
CA GLY A 158 3.22 -15.32 -5.88
C GLY A 158 4.54 -15.01 -5.19
N LYS A 159 5.67 -14.94 -5.93
CA LYS A 159 6.97 -14.55 -5.38
C LYS A 159 6.99 -13.09 -4.93
N TYR A 160 6.34 -12.20 -5.69
CA TYR A 160 6.24 -10.78 -5.39
C TYR A 160 4.79 -10.35 -5.21
N LEU A 161 4.59 -9.36 -4.35
CA LEU A 161 3.31 -8.66 -4.17
C LEU A 161 3.47 -7.21 -4.63
N LEU A 162 2.73 -6.85 -5.67
CA LEU A 162 2.52 -5.46 -6.05
C LEU A 162 1.34 -4.92 -5.23
N PHE A 163 1.54 -3.78 -4.58
CA PHE A 163 0.53 -3.05 -3.80
C PHE A 163 0.53 -1.60 -4.22
N MET A 164 -0.60 -1.09 -4.70
CA MET A 164 -0.73 0.26 -5.25
C MET A 164 -1.93 0.99 -4.67
N ASP A 165 -1.73 2.21 -4.20
CA ASP A 165 -2.77 3.19 -3.92
C ASP A 165 -3.25 3.82 -5.24
N CYS A 166 -4.50 3.59 -5.62
CA CYS A 166 -5.04 4.05 -6.90
C CYS A 166 -5.32 5.56 -6.94
N HIS A 167 -5.41 6.21 -5.80
CA HIS A 167 -5.64 7.65 -5.73
C HIS A 167 -4.32 8.42 -5.70
N MET A 168 -3.43 8.05 -4.78
CA MET A 168 -2.14 8.72 -4.60
C MET A 168 -1.10 8.27 -5.62
N GLY A 169 -1.26 7.11 -6.22
CA GLY A 169 -0.34 6.53 -7.18
C GLY A 169 0.93 5.95 -6.57
N GLY A 170 1.04 5.95 -5.26
CA GLY A 170 2.13 5.27 -4.57
C GLY A 170 2.02 3.77 -4.76
N ALA A 171 3.07 3.14 -5.28
CA ALA A 171 3.11 1.71 -5.45
C ALA A 171 4.37 1.10 -4.85
N SER A 172 4.29 -0.17 -4.49
CA SER A 172 5.41 -0.93 -3.94
C SER A 172 5.44 -2.35 -4.47
N LEU A 173 6.64 -2.85 -4.73
CA LEU A 173 6.91 -4.26 -5.01
C LEU A 173 7.57 -4.88 -3.79
N ALA A 174 6.90 -5.85 -3.19
CA ALA A 174 7.32 -6.50 -1.98
C ALA A 174 7.57 -8.00 -2.21
N ALA A 175 8.45 -8.57 -1.40
CA ALA A 175 8.73 -10.01 -1.36
C ALA A 175 8.75 -10.51 0.09
N ARG A 176 8.68 -11.83 0.27
CA ARG A 176 8.84 -12.44 1.60
C ARG A 176 10.28 -12.25 2.10
N PRO A 177 10.52 -11.82 3.35
CA PRO A 177 11.84 -11.79 3.93
C PRO A 177 12.47 -13.20 3.94
N GLY A 178 13.76 -13.29 3.60
CA GLY A 178 14.47 -14.58 3.53
C GLY A 178 14.44 -15.25 2.16
N TYR A 179 13.65 -14.77 1.18
CA TYR A 179 13.97 -15.01 -0.20
C TYR A 179 15.18 -14.13 -0.55
N GLU A 180 16.25 -14.73 -1.02
CA GLU A 180 17.37 -14.00 -1.63
C GLU A 180 16.85 -13.31 -2.90
N THR A 181 16.29 -12.13 -2.71
CA THR A 181 15.82 -11.30 -3.81
C THR A 181 17.01 -10.50 -4.27
N TYR A 182 17.65 -10.96 -5.34
CA TYR A 182 18.67 -10.18 -5.99
C TYR A 182 18.07 -8.86 -6.47
N ARG A 183 18.73 -7.75 -6.17
CA ARG A 183 18.30 -6.40 -6.59
C ARG A 183 18.03 -6.32 -8.08
N THR A 184 18.85 -6.99 -8.89
CA THR A 184 18.69 -7.08 -10.34
C THR A 184 17.37 -7.74 -10.72
N GLU A 185 16.96 -8.79 -10.04
CA GLU A 185 15.68 -9.46 -10.32
C GLU A 185 14.49 -8.55 -9.99
N ILE A 186 14.52 -7.86 -8.85
CA ILE A 186 13.46 -6.91 -8.48
C ILE A 186 13.40 -5.75 -9.47
N ALA A 187 14.53 -5.19 -9.88
CA ALA A 187 14.59 -4.13 -10.88
C ALA A 187 13.97 -4.58 -12.20
N THR A 188 14.32 -5.78 -12.67
CA THR A 188 13.74 -6.37 -13.90
C THR A 188 12.23 -6.56 -13.78
N GLU A 189 11.73 -7.03 -12.63
CA GLU A 189 10.30 -7.15 -12.39
C GLU A 189 9.61 -5.79 -12.34
N ALA A 190 10.24 -4.82 -11.71
CA ALA A 190 9.72 -3.46 -11.63
C ALA A 190 9.62 -2.82 -13.03
N GLU A 191 10.63 -3.01 -13.88
CA GLU A 191 10.61 -2.56 -15.28
C GLU A 191 9.49 -3.25 -16.08
N ALA A 192 9.30 -4.56 -15.90
CA ALA A 192 8.25 -5.31 -16.59
C ALA A 192 6.82 -4.85 -16.22
N LEU A 193 6.62 -4.29 -15.03
CA LEU A 193 5.34 -3.72 -14.60
C LEU A 193 5.03 -2.38 -15.30
N ASP A 194 6.05 -1.67 -15.80
CA ASP A 194 5.93 -0.43 -16.57
C ASP A 194 5.00 0.59 -15.88
N LEU A 195 5.31 0.90 -14.62
CA LEU A 195 4.60 1.90 -13.81
C LEU A 195 5.32 3.26 -13.79
N GLY A 196 6.35 3.43 -14.61
CA GLY A 196 7.23 4.59 -14.66
C GLY A 196 8.45 4.46 -13.76
N ASP A 197 9.10 5.59 -13.49
CA ASP A 197 10.31 5.63 -12.70
C ASP A 197 10.05 5.27 -11.24
N GLY A 198 10.90 4.43 -10.69
CA GLY A 198 10.80 3.98 -9.31
C GLY A 198 12.16 3.91 -8.62
N TYR A 199 12.15 3.55 -7.35
CA TYR A 199 13.32 3.59 -6.50
C TYR A 199 13.47 2.28 -5.72
N PRO A 200 14.70 1.72 -5.64
CA PRO A 200 14.99 0.65 -4.71
C PRO A 200 14.70 1.09 -3.26
N ALA A 201 14.19 0.18 -2.46
CA ALA A 201 13.91 0.38 -1.05
C ALA A 201 14.63 -0.67 -0.20
N CYS A 202 14.67 -0.46 1.12
CA CYS A 202 15.34 -1.37 2.07
C CYS A 202 16.83 -1.60 1.71
N ILE A 203 17.54 -0.52 1.39
CA ILE A 203 18.96 -0.56 1.05
C ILE A 203 19.75 -0.65 2.36
N ASN A 204 20.12 -1.86 2.78
CA ASN A 204 21.08 -2.04 3.87
C ASN A 204 22.50 -1.91 3.33
N GLU A 205 23.32 -1.08 3.98
CA GLU A 205 24.73 -0.89 3.60
C GLU A 205 25.51 -2.21 3.57
N LYS A 206 25.17 -3.18 4.41
CA LYS A 206 25.81 -4.49 4.44
C LYS A 206 25.60 -5.37 3.21
N ASN A 207 24.55 -5.09 2.42
CA ASN A 207 24.28 -5.85 1.19
C ASN A 207 24.85 -5.16 -0.07
N ASN A 208 25.49 -4.00 0.07
CA ASN A 208 26.02 -3.24 -1.06
C ASN A 208 27.38 -3.76 -1.55
N ASP A 209 28.19 -4.32 -0.67
CA ASP A 209 29.60 -4.56 -0.98
C ASP A 209 29.87 -5.94 -1.60
N GLU A 210 29.00 -6.92 -1.45
CA GLU A 210 29.25 -8.28 -1.94
C GLU A 210 28.79 -8.56 -3.38
N GLN A 211 27.93 -7.72 -3.98
CA GLN A 211 27.39 -7.99 -5.33
C GLN A 211 27.97 -7.12 -6.45
N PHE A 212 28.75 -6.10 -6.14
CA PHE A 212 29.39 -5.25 -7.16
C PHE A 212 30.74 -5.79 -7.68
N PHE A 213 31.30 -6.83 -7.07
CA PHE A 213 32.63 -7.37 -7.41
C PHE A 213 32.62 -8.72 -8.14
N LEU A 214 31.47 -9.19 -8.61
CA LEU A 214 31.37 -10.44 -9.38
C LEU A 214 30.86 -10.21 -10.81
N ASN A 215 31.44 -9.23 -11.50
CA ASN A 215 31.42 -9.14 -12.96
C ASN A 215 32.78 -8.67 -13.45
#